data_e98ec3c126075b1e0f55e7fa1301f153
#
_entry.id   e98ec3c126075b1e0f55e7fa1301f153
#
_cell.length_a   1.000
_cell.length_b   1.000
_cell.length_c   1.000
_cell.angle_alpha   90.00
_cell.angle_beta   90.00
_cell.angle_gamma   90.00
#
_symmetry.space_group_name_H-M   'P 1'
#
loop_
_entity.id
_entity.type
_entity.pdbx_description
1 polymer ?
#
loop_
_entity_poly.entity_id
_entity_poly.type
_entity_poly.pdbx_seq_one_letter_code
_entity_poly.pdbx_strand_id
1 'polypeptide(L)'
;MRPSTFVICTLLFWLPLTGGAQDIAEPFKVGTFEIAGAPTVGIVLQDRLIIELDAANAALERSSAYPAVPMPANMIELIERYEYGLKRRLYEIVNVHVGWRNDGAERPAYIHDVDDVKTLPPIMYPGKILNAAVNFYSHVQEAGTEEERREARQQRRDNRGVPYLFLKPSRGAVVGNGTPIVIPYGRTRTDWEVELGAVIGRTGKYVSANDAEDHVFGYMVTLDISDRGGRPPGGNPLRSDWFVGKGHDTFAPQGPWIVPKEFYGNPMEILRQSLSVGEEQMQEATAGDMIHSLWELIEYGSSIITLYPGDVINNGTSGGVGMGTAVRGEQRYLQPGEVVSATIDGIGTLTLPVIGEEKPEGLTGAELPPVDTYRDPL
;
A
#
# COMPACT_ATOMS: atom_id res chain seq x y z
N MET A 1 -77.68 -34.21 -18.95
CA MET A 1 -77.04 -33.65 -17.83
C MET A 1 -75.61 -34.17 -17.71
N ARG A 2 -74.63 -33.40 -18.10
CA ARG A 2 -73.20 -33.75 -17.96
C ARG A 2 -72.63 -32.89 -16.86
N PRO A 3 -71.85 -33.40 -15.90
CA PRO A 3 -71.20 -32.59 -14.85
C PRO A 3 -69.97 -31.90 -15.39
N SER A 4 -69.89 -30.61 -15.15
CA SER A 4 -68.71 -29.77 -15.46
C SER A 4 -67.64 -29.97 -14.37
N THR A 5 -66.45 -30.42 -14.76
CA THR A 5 -65.29 -30.53 -13.87
C THR A 5 -64.58 -29.18 -13.85
N PHE A 6 -64.55 -28.53 -12.69
CA PHE A 6 -63.74 -27.33 -12.42
C PHE A 6 -62.28 -27.77 -12.14
N VAL A 7 -61.36 -27.38 -13.00
CA VAL A 7 -59.92 -27.48 -12.74
C VAL A 7 -59.48 -26.23 -12.02
N ILE A 8 -59.10 -26.39 -10.76
CA ILE A 8 -58.46 -25.30 -9.97
C ILE A 8 -56.98 -25.29 -10.36
N CYS A 9 -56.57 -24.31 -11.16
CA CYS A 9 -55.16 -24.00 -11.42
C CYS A 9 -54.57 -23.24 -10.25
N THR A 10 -53.81 -23.91 -9.41
CA THR A 10 -53.03 -23.27 -8.33
C THR A 10 -51.82 -22.59 -8.99
N LEU A 11 -51.87 -21.27 -9.13
CA LEU A 11 -50.73 -20.44 -9.51
C LEU A 11 -49.77 -20.38 -8.32
N LEU A 12 -48.70 -21.16 -8.40
CA LEU A 12 -47.53 -20.98 -7.54
C LEU A 12 -46.81 -19.68 -7.99
N PHE A 13 -46.99 -18.62 -7.22
CA PHE A 13 -46.17 -17.43 -7.36
C PHE A 13 -44.76 -17.78 -6.87
N TRP A 14 -43.84 -17.94 -7.81
CA TRP A 14 -42.41 -17.88 -7.55
C TRP A 14 -42.10 -16.40 -7.26
N LEU A 15 -41.97 -16.04 -5.99
CA LEU A 15 -41.31 -14.81 -5.59
C LEU A 15 -39.80 -14.98 -5.91
N PRO A 16 -39.20 -14.16 -6.73
CA PRO A 16 -37.75 -14.15 -6.85
C PRO A 16 -37.20 -13.78 -5.47
N LEU A 17 -36.40 -14.64 -4.87
CA LEU A 17 -35.47 -14.30 -3.81
C LEU A 17 -34.45 -13.35 -4.43
N THR A 18 -34.79 -12.06 -4.47
CA THR A 18 -33.81 -11.00 -4.63
C THR A 18 -33.01 -11.00 -3.32
N GLY A 19 -31.94 -11.79 -3.28
CA GLY A 19 -30.86 -11.57 -2.36
C GLY A 19 -30.24 -10.23 -2.70
N GLY A 20 -30.82 -9.14 -2.20
CA GLY A 20 -30.22 -7.83 -2.28
C GLY A 20 -28.83 -7.92 -1.68
N ALA A 21 -27.83 -7.35 -2.33
CA ALA A 21 -26.54 -7.12 -1.71
C ALA A 21 -26.83 -6.40 -0.39
N GLN A 22 -26.36 -6.97 0.73
CA GLN A 22 -26.55 -6.35 2.03
C GLN A 22 -25.73 -5.05 2.00
N ASP A 23 -26.40 -3.90 2.10
CA ASP A 23 -25.74 -2.62 2.16
C ASP A 23 -24.83 -2.58 3.40
N ILE A 24 -23.63 -2.05 3.24
CA ILE A 24 -22.72 -1.89 4.35
C ILE A 24 -23.13 -0.67 5.19
N ALA A 25 -23.16 -0.86 6.54
CA ALA A 25 -23.52 0.21 7.46
C ALA A 25 -22.42 1.26 7.62
N GLU A 26 -21.15 0.88 7.45
CA GLU A 26 -20.00 1.76 7.63
C GLU A 26 -18.80 1.28 6.79
N PRO A 27 -18.07 2.17 6.09
CA PRO A 27 -16.82 1.83 5.43
C PRO A 27 -15.80 1.25 6.42
N PHE A 28 -15.00 0.30 5.96
CA PHE A 28 -13.95 -0.32 6.76
C PHE A 28 -12.64 -0.42 6.00
N LYS A 29 -11.57 -0.69 6.74
CA LYS A 29 -10.25 -0.98 6.20
C LYS A 29 -9.82 -2.37 6.67
N VAL A 30 -8.81 -2.96 6.02
CA VAL A 30 -8.27 -4.27 6.42
C VAL A 30 -6.77 -4.18 6.64
N GLY A 31 -6.28 -4.88 7.65
CA GLY A 31 -4.87 -4.86 8.01
C GLY A 31 -4.41 -6.17 8.62
N THR A 32 -3.10 -6.27 8.83
CA THR A 32 -2.46 -7.35 9.57
C THR A 32 -1.89 -6.79 10.86
N PHE A 33 -2.17 -7.45 11.97
CA PHE A 33 -1.84 -7.00 13.32
C PHE A 33 -1.15 -8.12 14.10
N GLU A 34 -0.22 -7.76 14.98
CA GLU A 34 0.39 -8.72 15.90
C GLU A 34 -0.49 -8.90 17.14
N ILE A 35 -1.28 -9.97 17.17
CA ILE A 35 -2.18 -10.30 18.28
C ILE A 35 -1.73 -11.63 18.89
N ALA A 36 -1.54 -11.65 20.20
CA ALA A 36 -1.01 -12.81 20.92
C ALA A 36 0.30 -13.37 20.34
N GLY A 37 1.15 -12.49 19.77
CA GLY A 37 2.44 -12.86 19.18
C GLY A 37 2.36 -13.48 17.78
N ALA A 38 1.19 -13.43 17.12
CA ALA A 38 0.99 -13.95 15.77
C ALA A 38 0.39 -12.90 14.82
N PRO A 39 0.75 -12.91 13.53
CA PRO A 39 0.09 -12.09 12.53
C PRO A 39 -1.38 -12.49 12.37
N THR A 40 -2.28 -11.54 12.58
CA THR A 40 -3.72 -11.74 12.53
C THR A 40 -4.36 -10.74 11.55
N VAL A 41 -5.21 -11.22 10.66
CA VAL A 41 -5.98 -10.36 9.77
C VAL A 41 -7.13 -9.73 10.55
N GLY A 42 -7.29 -8.41 10.43
CA GLY A 42 -8.32 -7.65 11.12
C GLY A 42 -9.03 -6.66 10.20
N ILE A 43 -10.27 -6.35 10.58
CA ILE A 43 -11.06 -5.25 10.04
C ILE A 43 -10.81 -4.03 10.94
N VAL A 44 -10.54 -2.87 10.32
CA VAL A 44 -10.38 -1.60 11.04
C VAL A 44 -11.64 -0.77 10.84
N LEU A 45 -12.27 -0.39 11.95
CA LEU A 45 -13.42 0.50 11.96
C LEU A 45 -13.04 1.87 12.55
N GLN A 46 -13.39 2.94 11.80
CA GLN A 46 -13.27 4.34 12.21
C GLN A 46 -11.84 4.71 12.66
N ASP A 47 -10.83 4.06 12.06
CA ASP A 47 -9.41 4.24 12.37
C ASP A 47 -9.04 4.04 13.85
N ARG A 48 -9.91 3.38 14.60
CA ARG A 48 -9.80 3.22 16.05
C ARG A 48 -9.91 1.79 16.56
N LEU A 49 -10.77 0.98 15.95
CA LEU A 49 -11.03 -0.38 16.43
C LEU A 49 -10.52 -1.40 15.42
N ILE A 50 -9.86 -2.43 15.91
CA ILE A 50 -9.48 -3.63 15.18
C ILE A 50 -10.41 -4.75 15.60
N ILE A 51 -11.03 -5.42 14.65
CA ILE A 51 -11.83 -6.62 14.84
C ILE A 51 -11.07 -7.79 14.23
N GLU A 52 -10.67 -8.77 15.03
CA GLU A 52 -10.06 -10.01 14.55
C GLU A 52 -11.04 -10.75 13.63
N LEU A 53 -10.67 -10.95 12.38
CA LEU A 53 -11.57 -11.46 11.35
C LEU A 53 -12.08 -12.87 11.67
N ASP A 54 -11.19 -13.79 12.04
CA ASP A 54 -11.53 -15.19 12.30
C ASP A 54 -12.42 -15.32 13.54
N ALA A 55 -12.06 -14.65 14.63
CA ALA A 55 -12.81 -14.70 15.89
C ALA A 55 -14.22 -14.05 15.78
N ALA A 56 -14.31 -12.93 15.06
CA ALA A 56 -15.59 -12.28 14.79
C ALA A 56 -16.49 -13.16 13.90
N ASN A 57 -15.92 -13.79 12.87
CA ASN A 57 -16.64 -14.76 12.04
C ASN A 57 -17.16 -15.94 12.87
N ALA A 58 -16.30 -16.53 13.71
CA ALA A 58 -16.71 -17.61 14.61
C ALA A 58 -17.84 -17.19 15.59
N ALA A 59 -17.84 -15.91 16.02
CA ALA A 59 -18.92 -15.38 16.83
C ALA A 59 -20.24 -15.26 16.06
N LEU A 60 -20.21 -14.83 14.80
CA LEU A 60 -21.40 -14.79 13.92
C LEU A 60 -21.99 -16.18 13.68
N GLU A 61 -21.16 -17.17 13.41
CA GLU A 61 -21.56 -18.55 13.10
C GLU A 61 -22.25 -19.27 14.26
N ARG A 62 -22.25 -18.72 15.46
CA ARG A 62 -23.08 -19.22 16.59
C ARG A 62 -24.56 -19.04 16.31
N SER A 63 -24.93 -18.12 15.44
CA SER A 63 -26.30 -17.92 14.99
C SER A 63 -26.55 -18.67 13.68
N SER A 64 -27.65 -19.42 13.63
CA SER A 64 -28.07 -20.14 12.41
C SER A 64 -28.39 -19.22 11.21
N ALA A 65 -28.45 -17.92 11.42
CA ALA A 65 -28.63 -16.92 10.37
C ALA A 65 -27.37 -16.76 9.48
N TYR A 66 -26.20 -17.14 10.01
CA TYR A 66 -24.92 -17.00 9.31
C TYR A 66 -24.30 -18.39 9.03
N PRO A 67 -24.28 -18.84 7.77
CA PRO A 67 -23.64 -20.10 7.42
C PRO A 67 -22.14 -20.06 7.67
N ALA A 68 -21.53 -21.22 7.89
CA ALA A 68 -20.09 -21.34 8.07
C ALA A 68 -19.33 -20.88 6.81
N VAL A 69 -18.35 -19.99 6.99
CA VAL A 69 -17.47 -19.49 5.93
C VAL A 69 -16.02 -19.57 6.43
N PRO A 70 -15.17 -20.40 5.84
CA PRO A 70 -13.76 -20.46 6.21
C PRO A 70 -13.12 -19.08 6.07
N MET A 71 -12.38 -18.60 7.08
CA MET A 71 -11.67 -17.32 7.02
C MET A 71 -10.29 -17.48 6.38
N PRO A 72 -9.77 -16.41 5.78
CA PRO A 72 -8.44 -16.41 5.20
C PRO A 72 -7.34 -16.44 6.28
N ALA A 73 -6.29 -17.21 6.05
CA ALA A 73 -5.17 -17.30 6.98
C ALA A 73 -4.24 -16.08 6.94
N ASN A 74 -4.29 -15.29 5.86
CA ASN A 74 -3.47 -14.10 5.66
C ASN A 74 -4.14 -13.13 4.69
N MET A 75 -3.53 -11.93 4.54
CA MET A 75 -4.09 -10.87 3.70
C MET A 75 -4.15 -11.24 2.22
N ILE A 76 -3.20 -11.98 1.68
CA ILE A 76 -3.23 -12.38 0.27
C ILE A 76 -4.44 -13.28 0.01
N GLU A 77 -4.70 -14.25 0.88
CA GLU A 77 -5.87 -15.12 0.78
C GLU A 77 -7.20 -14.35 0.94
N LEU A 78 -7.21 -13.30 1.81
CA LEU A 78 -8.37 -12.39 1.89
C LEU A 78 -8.61 -11.70 0.54
N ILE A 79 -7.56 -11.11 -0.03
CA ILE A 79 -7.63 -10.41 -1.32
C ILE A 79 -8.11 -11.33 -2.43
N GLU A 80 -7.55 -12.53 -2.54
CA GLU A 80 -7.92 -13.52 -3.56
C GLU A 80 -9.40 -13.91 -3.49
N ARG A 81 -9.97 -13.96 -2.29
CA ARG A 81 -11.34 -14.42 -2.05
C ARG A 81 -12.35 -13.29 -1.93
N TYR A 82 -11.89 -12.03 -1.88
CA TYR A 82 -12.74 -10.89 -1.60
C TYR A 82 -13.96 -10.82 -2.52
N GLU A 83 -13.75 -10.73 -3.82
CA GLU A 83 -14.84 -10.66 -4.82
C GLU A 83 -15.56 -12.00 -5.03
N TYR A 84 -15.01 -13.11 -4.53
CA TYR A 84 -15.59 -14.45 -4.65
C TYR A 84 -16.41 -14.88 -3.41
N GLY A 85 -17.03 -13.90 -2.73
CA GLY A 85 -17.99 -14.12 -1.66
C GLY A 85 -17.52 -13.70 -0.27
N LEU A 86 -16.21 -13.55 -0.04
CA LEU A 86 -15.71 -13.12 1.28
C LEU A 86 -16.14 -11.69 1.62
N LYS A 87 -16.21 -10.80 0.66
CA LYS A 87 -16.71 -9.41 0.81
C LYS A 87 -18.04 -9.34 1.55
N ARG A 88 -19.00 -10.19 1.17
CA ARG A 88 -20.29 -10.25 1.85
C ARG A 88 -20.15 -10.59 3.33
N ARG A 89 -19.29 -11.55 3.68
CA ARG A 89 -19.06 -11.92 5.08
C ARG A 89 -18.40 -10.78 5.87
N LEU A 90 -17.46 -10.04 5.26
CA LEU A 90 -16.89 -8.86 5.92
C LEU A 90 -17.96 -7.81 6.21
N TYR A 91 -18.87 -7.58 5.25
CA TYR A 91 -20.02 -6.66 5.43
C TYR A 91 -20.94 -7.13 6.58
N GLU A 92 -21.25 -8.42 6.65
CA GLU A 92 -22.04 -8.99 7.75
C GLU A 92 -21.36 -8.78 9.10
N ILE A 93 -20.04 -9.00 9.19
CA ILE A 93 -19.25 -8.75 10.40
C ILE A 93 -19.31 -7.26 10.78
N VAL A 94 -19.04 -6.36 9.85
CA VAL A 94 -19.06 -4.91 10.10
C VAL A 94 -20.45 -4.48 10.58
N ASN A 95 -21.51 -4.88 9.89
CA ASN A 95 -22.87 -4.48 10.21
C ASN A 95 -23.33 -4.92 11.63
N VAL A 96 -22.84 -6.07 12.09
CA VAL A 96 -23.11 -6.52 13.47
C VAL A 96 -22.33 -5.71 14.49
N HIS A 97 -21.11 -5.26 14.16
CA HIS A 97 -20.22 -4.62 15.11
C HIS A 97 -20.29 -3.08 15.12
N VAL A 98 -20.86 -2.47 14.08
CA VAL A 98 -20.93 -1.01 13.97
C VAL A 98 -21.73 -0.35 15.10
N GLY A 99 -22.75 -1.04 15.59
CA GLY A 99 -23.60 -0.57 16.70
C GLY A 99 -23.06 -0.86 18.11
N TRP A 100 -21.98 -1.61 18.22
CA TRP A 100 -21.49 -2.13 19.50
C TRP A 100 -21.07 -1.06 20.52
N ARG A 101 -20.84 0.16 20.13
CA ARG A 101 -20.19 1.22 20.92
C ARG A 101 -20.90 1.70 22.17
N ASN A 102 -22.23 1.56 22.27
CA ASN A 102 -23.03 2.39 23.17
C ASN A 102 -24.07 1.65 23.99
N ASP A 103 -24.18 0.34 23.96
CA ASP A 103 -25.21 -0.41 24.63
C ASP A 103 -24.81 -0.89 26.03
N GLY A 104 -23.59 -0.58 26.50
CA GLY A 104 -23.06 -1.00 27.80
C GLY A 104 -22.71 -2.49 27.88
N ALA A 105 -22.73 -3.21 26.76
CA ALA A 105 -22.28 -4.59 26.69
C ALA A 105 -20.78 -4.71 26.93
N GLU A 106 -20.34 -5.82 27.50
CA GLU A 106 -18.91 -6.13 27.64
C GLU A 106 -18.26 -6.28 26.27
N ARG A 107 -17.13 -5.60 26.08
CA ARG A 107 -16.39 -5.63 24.83
C ARG A 107 -15.88 -7.03 24.54
N PRO A 108 -16.20 -7.62 23.36
CA PRO A 108 -15.64 -8.90 22.96
C PRO A 108 -14.11 -8.88 22.95
N ALA A 109 -13.49 -9.97 23.41
CA ALA A 109 -12.04 -10.08 23.51
C ALA A 109 -11.30 -9.99 22.17
N TYR A 110 -12.00 -10.17 21.05
CA TYR A 110 -11.46 -10.06 19.69
C TYR A 110 -11.59 -8.65 19.09
N ILE A 111 -11.97 -7.63 19.89
CA ILE A 111 -12.01 -6.23 19.50
C ILE A 111 -10.96 -5.47 20.28
N HIS A 112 -10.04 -4.82 19.61
CA HIS A 112 -8.93 -4.08 20.19
C HIS A 112 -8.97 -2.62 19.78
N ASP A 113 -8.35 -1.74 20.57
CA ASP A 113 -8.03 -0.39 20.10
C ASP A 113 -6.77 -0.44 19.22
N VAL A 114 -6.72 0.40 18.18
CA VAL A 114 -5.58 0.45 17.25
C VAL A 114 -4.29 0.76 17.99
N ASP A 115 -4.35 1.63 19.00
CA ASP A 115 -3.17 2.05 19.77
C ASP A 115 -2.61 0.96 20.70
N ASP A 116 -3.39 -0.08 20.99
CA ASP A 116 -2.99 -1.17 21.87
C ASP A 116 -2.36 -2.35 21.13
N VAL A 117 -2.34 -2.31 19.78
CA VAL A 117 -1.93 -3.43 18.94
C VAL A 117 -0.88 -2.99 17.94
N LYS A 118 0.21 -3.78 17.82
CA LYS A 118 1.22 -3.51 16.82
C LYS A 118 0.70 -3.78 15.42
N THR A 119 0.72 -2.76 14.59
CA THR A 119 0.36 -2.85 13.18
C THR A 119 1.53 -3.41 12.37
N LEU A 120 1.30 -4.51 11.66
CA LEU A 120 2.24 -5.12 10.73
C LEU A 120 1.99 -4.57 9.31
N PRO A 121 2.89 -4.82 8.34
CA PRO A 121 2.57 -4.53 6.95
C PRO A 121 1.27 -5.25 6.57
N PRO A 122 0.31 -4.58 5.92
CA PRO A 122 -0.95 -5.23 5.55
C PRO A 122 -0.73 -6.50 4.76
N ILE A 123 0.21 -6.47 3.80
CA ILE A 123 0.69 -7.63 3.06
C ILE A 123 2.15 -7.84 3.47
N MET A 124 2.40 -8.84 4.30
CA MET A 124 3.75 -9.06 4.84
C MET A 124 4.78 -9.46 3.77
N TYR A 125 4.34 -10.13 2.73
CA TYR A 125 5.20 -10.64 1.65
C TYR A 125 4.50 -10.49 0.30
N PRO A 126 4.40 -9.26 -0.26
CA PRO A 126 3.89 -9.06 -1.61
C PRO A 126 4.68 -9.90 -2.62
N GLY A 127 4.00 -10.45 -3.62
CA GLY A 127 4.67 -11.19 -4.68
C GLY A 127 5.62 -10.31 -5.48
N LYS A 128 5.16 -9.11 -5.82
CA LYS A 128 5.93 -8.07 -6.51
C LYS A 128 5.58 -6.69 -5.95
N ILE A 129 6.57 -5.81 -5.92
CA ILE A 129 6.41 -4.38 -5.64
C ILE A 129 6.98 -3.63 -6.82
N LEU A 130 6.12 -3.02 -7.61
CA LEU A 130 6.45 -2.24 -8.80
C LEU A 130 6.34 -0.75 -8.44
N ASN A 131 7.43 -0.01 -8.57
CA ASN A 131 7.47 1.42 -8.33
C ASN A 131 7.64 2.19 -9.63
N ALA A 132 6.93 3.32 -9.76
CA ALA A 132 7.04 4.19 -10.92
C ALA A 132 8.15 5.22 -10.73
N ALA A 133 9.15 5.20 -11.61
CA ALA A 133 10.23 6.18 -11.58
C ALA A 133 9.77 7.50 -12.21
N VAL A 134 10.02 8.62 -11.52
CA VAL A 134 9.80 10.00 -12.02
C VAL A 134 8.40 10.18 -12.63
N ASN A 135 7.36 9.82 -11.89
CA ASN A 135 5.97 9.87 -12.37
C ASN A 135 5.20 11.13 -11.96
N PHE A 136 5.85 12.13 -11.39
CA PHE A 136 5.25 13.43 -11.04
C PHE A 136 6.01 14.57 -11.72
N TYR A 137 5.27 15.54 -12.28
CA TYR A 137 5.91 16.70 -12.91
C TYR A 137 6.74 17.51 -11.93
N SER A 138 6.32 17.62 -10.67
CA SER A 138 7.09 18.30 -9.62
C SER A 138 8.42 17.61 -9.31
N HIS A 139 8.54 16.30 -9.56
CA HIS A 139 9.75 15.51 -9.36
C HIS A 139 10.70 15.53 -10.59
N VAL A 140 10.21 16.01 -11.74
CA VAL A 140 11.08 16.18 -12.92
C VAL A 140 12.05 17.31 -12.67
N GLN A 141 13.34 16.98 -12.61
CA GLN A 141 14.44 17.94 -12.41
C GLN A 141 14.19 18.92 -11.25
N GLU A 142 14.36 18.45 -10.02
CA GLU A 142 14.21 19.29 -8.83
C GLU A 142 15.40 20.23 -8.59
N ALA A 143 16.56 19.96 -9.19
CA ALA A 143 17.76 20.79 -9.10
C ALA A 143 17.83 21.83 -10.25
N GLY A 144 18.64 22.87 -10.07
CA GLY A 144 18.85 23.92 -11.06
C GLY A 144 18.01 25.17 -10.82
N THR A 145 18.04 26.09 -11.77
CA THR A 145 17.24 27.33 -11.73
C THR A 145 15.75 27.06 -11.93
N GLU A 146 14.89 28.01 -11.56
CA GLU A 146 13.46 27.88 -11.79
C GLU A 146 13.10 27.72 -13.29
N GLU A 147 13.85 28.42 -14.15
CA GLU A 147 13.66 28.34 -15.58
C GLU A 147 14.00 26.93 -16.12
N GLU A 148 15.14 26.38 -15.74
CA GLU A 148 15.55 25.02 -16.13
C GLU A 148 14.52 23.96 -15.67
N ARG A 149 14.01 24.10 -14.46
CA ARG A 149 12.97 23.20 -13.94
C ARG A 149 11.66 23.33 -14.72
N ARG A 150 11.25 24.56 -15.04
CA ARG A 150 10.05 24.82 -15.86
C ARG A 150 10.18 24.23 -17.25
N GLU A 151 11.32 24.44 -17.90
CA GLU A 151 11.59 23.89 -19.23
C GLU A 151 11.59 22.36 -19.22
N ALA A 152 12.25 21.72 -18.27
CA ALA A 152 12.27 20.26 -18.15
C ALA A 152 10.86 19.68 -17.94
N ARG A 153 10.05 20.30 -17.11
CA ARG A 153 8.65 19.90 -16.90
C ARG A 153 7.81 20.11 -18.14
N GLN A 154 8.03 21.21 -18.89
CA GLN A 154 7.33 21.44 -20.16
C GLN A 154 7.73 20.41 -21.20
N GLN A 155 9.01 20.11 -21.37
CA GLN A 155 9.48 19.05 -22.26
C GLN A 155 8.86 17.70 -21.91
N ARG A 156 8.71 17.40 -20.60
CA ARG A 156 8.06 16.17 -20.15
C ARG A 156 6.55 16.17 -20.45
N ARG A 157 5.86 17.32 -20.39
CA ARG A 157 4.47 17.45 -20.83
C ARG A 157 4.31 17.25 -22.34
N ASP A 158 5.21 17.80 -23.13
CA ASP A 158 5.18 17.69 -24.58
C ASP A 158 5.49 16.27 -25.06
N ASN A 159 6.30 15.53 -24.28
CA ASN A 159 6.63 14.14 -24.55
C ASN A 159 6.63 13.32 -23.26
N ARG A 160 5.47 12.79 -22.89
CA ARG A 160 5.30 11.96 -21.69
C ARG A 160 6.10 10.64 -21.74
N GLY A 161 6.30 10.11 -22.97
CA GLY A 161 6.88 8.80 -23.16
C GLY A 161 5.99 7.66 -22.64
N VAL A 162 6.60 6.56 -22.27
CA VAL A 162 5.96 5.42 -21.61
C VAL A 162 6.33 5.41 -20.11
N PRO A 163 5.54 4.78 -19.25
CA PRO A 163 5.91 4.61 -17.84
C PRO A 163 7.26 3.89 -17.71
N TYR A 164 7.96 4.18 -16.62
CA TYR A 164 9.15 3.43 -16.24
C TYR A 164 8.88 2.78 -14.88
N LEU A 165 8.85 1.45 -14.83
CA LEU A 165 8.67 0.68 -13.62
C LEU A 165 9.92 -0.08 -13.23
N PHE A 166 10.15 -0.22 -11.92
CA PHE A 166 11.21 -1.05 -11.37
C PHE A 166 10.67 -1.87 -10.19
N LEU A 167 11.41 -2.90 -9.80
CA LEU A 167 11.05 -3.80 -8.71
C LEU A 167 11.80 -3.41 -7.43
N LYS A 168 11.10 -3.45 -6.30
CA LYS A 168 11.71 -3.47 -4.98
C LYS A 168 11.65 -4.89 -4.37
N PRO A 169 12.62 -5.26 -3.50
CA PRO A 169 12.52 -6.50 -2.74
C PRO A 169 11.26 -6.52 -1.87
N SER A 170 10.72 -7.70 -1.65
CA SER A 170 9.57 -7.89 -0.77
C SER A 170 10.05 -8.17 0.67
N ARG A 171 10.53 -9.39 0.92
CA ARG A 171 10.94 -9.82 2.26
C ARG A 171 12.21 -9.09 2.70
N GLY A 172 12.19 -8.53 3.91
CA GLY A 172 13.26 -7.69 4.46
C GLY A 172 13.06 -6.20 4.17
N ALA A 173 12.69 -5.83 2.94
CA ALA A 173 12.43 -4.44 2.60
C ALA A 173 11.07 -3.95 3.11
N VAL A 174 10.04 -4.80 3.11
CA VAL A 174 8.68 -4.45 3.58
C VAL A 174 8.64 -4.40 5.10
N VAL A 175 8.22 -3.25 5.63
CA VAL A 175 8.00 -3.01 7.05
C VAL A 175 6.70 -2.25 7.27
N GLY A 176 6.10 -2.40 8.46
CA GLY A 176 4.83 -1.77 8.83
C GLY A 176 5.00 -0.49 9.65
N ASN A 177 3.86 0.08 10.01
CA ASN A 177 3.80 1.27 10.85
C ASN A 177 4.57 1.09 12.17
N GLY A 178 5.33 2.10 12.59
CA GLY A 178 6.15 2.07 13.80
C GLY A 178 7.46 1.29 13.68
N THR A 179 7.70 0.56 12.57
CA THR A 179 8.97 -0.13 12.35
C THR A 179 10.01 0.86 11.82
N PRO A 180 11.26 0.84 12.33
CA PRO A 180 12.28 1.80 11.90
C PRO A 180 12.65 1.67 10.41
N ILE A 181 12.89 2.83 9.77
CA ILE A 181 13.71 2.92 8.57
C ILE A 181 15.17 2.82 9.03
N VAL A 182 15.91 1.86 8.50
CA VAL A 182 17.33 1.66 8.85
C VAL A 182 18.21 2.30 7.79
N ILE A 183 18.98 3.32 8.17
CA ILE A 183 20.02 3.88 7.30
C ILE A 183 21.16 2.87 7.26
N PRO A 184 21.52 2.30 6.09
CA PRO A 184 22.54 1.28 6.01
C PRO A 184 23.92 1.80 6.46
N TYR A 185 24.71 0.92 7.07
CA TYR A 185 26.03 1.29 7.59
C TYR A 185 26.90 1.97 6.52
N GLY A 186 27.48 3.11 6.89
CA GLY A 186 28.33 3.91 6.01
C GLY A 186 27.59 4.69 4.92
N ARG A 187 26.24 4.64 4.86
CA ARG A 187 25.42 5.42 3.94
C ARG A 187 24.96 6.72 4.60
N THR A 188 24.92 7.79 3.85
CA THR A 188 24.59 9.14 4.37
C THR A 188 23.57 9.87 3.52
N ARG A 189 23.02 9.21 2.49
CA ARG A 189 22.10 9.83 1.54
C ARG A 189 20.82 9.02 1.40
N THR A 190 20.29 8.55 2.54
CA THR A 190 18.98 7.88 2.60
C THR A 190 17.88 8.92 2.47
N ASP A 191 17.02 8.73 1.48
CA ASP A 191 15.98 9.65 1.05
C ASP A 191 14.59 9.06 1.27
N TRP A 192 13.60 9.91 1.39
CA TRP A 192 12.18 9.56 1.53
C TRP A 192 11.47 9.68 0.18
N GLU A 193 10.35 9.03 0.02
CA GLU A 193 9.46 9.14 -1.14
C GLU A 193 8.08 8.57 -0.76
N VAL A 194 7.07 9.42 -0.50
CA VAL A 194 5.71 8.95 -0.27
C VAL A 194 5.03 8.62 -1.58
N GLU A 195 4.34 7.48 -1.61
CA GLU A 195 3.63 6.98 -2.78
C GLU A 195 2.29 6.34 -2.41
N LEU A 196 1.32 6.38 -3.31
CA LEU A 196 0.11 5.57 -3.23
C LEU A 196 0.41 4.17 -3.77
N GLY A 197 0.21 3.16 -2.94
CA GLY A 197 0.27 1.76 -3.34
C GLY A 197 -1.11 1.25 -3.75
N ALA A 198 -1.28 0.84 -5.01
CA ALA A 198 -2.43 0.08 -5.46
C ALA A 198 -2.18 -1.40 -5.28
N VAL A 199 -3.04 -2.07 -4.54
CA VAL A 199 -2.99 -3.51 -4.29
C VAL A 199 -3.80 -4.22 -5.35
N ILE A 200 -3.18 -5.14 -6.08
CA ILE A 200 -3.87 -5.95 -7.10
C ILE A 200 -4.78 -6.97 -6.40
N GLY A 201 -6.02 -7.05 -6.85
CA GLY A 201 -7.05 -7.96 -6.34
C GLY A 201 -7.42 -9.09 -7.29
N ARG A 202 -7.14 -8.91 -8.58
CA ARG A 202 -7.50 -9.86 -9.64
C ARG A 202 -6.31 -10.10 -10.55
N THR A 203 -6.04 -11.37 -10.84
CA THR A 203 -4.97 -11.73 -11.79
C THR A 203 -5.23 -11.08 -13.15
N GLY A 204 -4.18 -10.46 -13.71
CA GLY A 204 -4.25 -9.77 -14.99
C GLY A 204 -2.96 -9.84 -15.79
N LYS A 205 -3.09 -9.99 -17.11
CA LYS A 205 -2.04 -9.88 -18.09
C LYS A 205 -2.61 -9.13 -19.29
N TYR A 206 -1.87 -8.11 -19.81
CA TYR A 206 -2.36 -7.24 -20.88
C TYR A 206 -3.68 -6.51 -20.51
N VAL A 207 -3.76 -6.04 -19.28
CA VAL A 207 -4.90 -5.27 -18.79
C VAL A 207 -4.88 -3.89 -19.43
N SER A 208 -5.99 -3.45 -20.02
CA SER A 208 -6.07 -2.08 -20.53
C SER A 208 -6.22 -1.06 -19.39
N ALA A 209 -5.80 0.18 -19.63
CA ALA A 209 -5.99 1.25 -18.65
C ALA A 209 -7.47 1.46 -18.27
N ASN A 210 -8.39 1.20 -19.21
CA ASN A 210 -9.83 1.32 -18.95
C ASN A 210 -10.38 0.22 -18.01
N ASP A 211 -9.75 -0.95 -18.00
CA ASP A 211 -10.15 -2.08 -17.15
C ASP A 211 -9.30 -2.21 -15.88
N ALA A 212 -8.29 -1.35 -15.72
CA ALA A 212 -7.28 -1.46 -14.67
C ALA A 212 -7.88 -1.38 -13.26
N GLU A 213 -8.87 -0.52 -13.04
CA GLU A 213 -9.56 -0.38 -11.75
C GLU A 213 -10.24 -1.69 -11.32
N ASP A 214 -10.77 -2.47 -12.24
CA ASP A 214 -11.40 -3.76 -11.95
C ASP A 214 -10.40 -4.78 -11.37
N HIS A 215 -9.12 -4.60 -11.63
CA HIS A 215 -8.05 -5.44 -11.12
C HIS A 215 -7.49 -4.98 -9.77
N VAL A 216 -7.89 -3.81 -9.26
CA VAL A 216 -7.45 -3.30 -7.96
C VAL A 216 -8.36 -3.80 -6.84
N PHE A 217 -7.78 -4.25 -5.73
CA PHE A 217 -8.46 -4.54 -4.48
C PHE A 217 -8.67 -3.28 -3.64
N GLY A 218 -7.61 -2.48 -3.48
CA GLY A 218 -7.64 -1.30 -2.63
C GLY A 218 -6.32 -0.56 -2.62
N TYR A 219 -6.19 0.38 -1.70
CA TYR A 219 -5.08 1.32 -1.65
C TYR A 219 -4.47 1.41 -0.26
N MET A 220 -3.17 1.67 -0.19
CA MET A 220 -2.43 1.89 1.06
C MET A 220 -1.35 2.95 0.86
N VAL A 221 -0.83 3.47 1.97
CA VAL A 221 0.38 4.31 1.95
C VAL A 221 1.60 3.43 1.74
N THR A 222 2.51 3.87 0.89
CA THR A 222 3.82 3.21 0.69
C THR A 222 4.93 4.26 0.68
N LEU A 223 6.16 3.83 0.97
CA LEU A 223 7.33 4.66 0.76
C LEU A 223 8.35 3.91 -0.10
N ASP A 224 8.94 4.63 -1.05
CA ASP A 224 10.05 4.16 -1.85
C ASP A 224 11.37 4.70 -1.30
N ILE A 225 11.74 4.26 -0.07
CA ILE A 225 12.99 4.68 0.56
C ILE A 225 14.15 4.39 -0.38
N SER A 226 15.06 5.36 -0.49
CA SER A 226 16.09 5.36 -1.51
C SER A 226 17.45 5.70 -0.94
N ASP A 227 18.50 5.02 -1.37
CA ASP A 227 19.87 5.46 -1.14
C ASP A 227 20.40 6.19 -2.39
N ARG A 228 20.67 7.47 -2.26
CA ARG A 228 21.19 8.34 -3.32
C ARG A 228 22.72 8.34 -3.40
N GLY A 229 23.39 7.60 -2.52
CA GLY A 229 24.85 7.47 -2.53
C GLY A 229 25.39 6.72 -3.75
N GLY A 230 24.56 5.87 -4.34
CA GLY A 230 24.95 5.04 -5.48
C GLY A 230 26.13 4.13 -5.17
N ARG A 231 26.72 3.54 -6.19
CA ARG A 231 28.06 2.92 -6.07
C ARG A 231 29.11 4.00 -5.90
N PRO A 232 30.18 3.69 -5.16
CA PRO A 232 31.29 4.63 -4.95
C PRO A 232 31.95 5.07 -6.25
N PRO A 233 32.68 6.21 -6.17
CA PRO A 233 33.28 6.87 -7.32
C PRO A 233 34.12 5.92 -8.18
N GLY A 234 33.96 5.99 -9.48
CA GLY A 234 34.74 5.29 -10.47
C GLY A 234 34.24 3.90 -10.87
N GLY A 235 33.24 3.36 -10.19
CA GLY A 235 32.95 1.93 -10.26
C GLY A 235 31.79 1.45 -11.13
N ASN A 236 30.91 2.32 -11.66
CA ASN A 236 29.78 1.80 -12.43
C ASN A 236 29.68 2.40 -13.85
N PRO A 237 30.21 1.69 -14.87
CA PRO A 237 30.06 2.11 -16.25
C PRO A 237 28.60 2.15 -16.73
N LEU A 238 27.68 1.48 -16.00
CA LEU A 238 26.25 1.47 -16.31
C LEU A 238 25.49 2.65 -15.68
N ARG A 239 26.18 3.57 -15.00
CA ARG A 239 25.69 4.83 -14.41
C ARG A 239 24.74 4.73 -13.24
N SER A 240 23.87 3.72 -13.15
CA SER A 240 22.94 3.54 -12.04
C SER A 240 22.97 2.11 -11.52
N ASP A 241 22.76 1.95 -10.22
CA ASP A 241 22.59 0.67 -9.58
C ASP A 241 21.33 0.72 -8.70
N TRP A 242 20.22 0.29 -9.28
CA TRP A 242 18.92 0.31 -8.61
C TRP A 242 18.84 -0.69 -7.47
N PHE A 243 19.66 -1.77 -7.48
CA PHE A 243 19.72 -2.66 -6.36
C PHE A 243 20.32 -1.98 -5.12
N VAL A 244 21.43 -1.26 -5.30
CA VAL A 244 21.99 -0.43 -4.21
C VAL A 244 21.06 0.71 -3.83
N GLY A 245 20.45 1.37 -4.81
CA GLY A 245 19.61 2.54 -4.57
C GLY A 245 18.27 2.24 -3.89
N LYS A 246 17.70 1.05 -4.11
CA LYS A 246 16.30 0.74 -3.77
C LYS A 246 16.12 -0.59 -3.02
N GLY A 247 17.17 -1.40 -2.89
CA GLY A 247 17.06 -2.80 -2.47
C GLY A 247 17.43 -3.09 -1.02
N HIS A 248 17.74 -2.09 -0.19
CA HIS A 248 18.09 -2.33 1.20
C HIS A 248 16.89 -2.81 2.03
N ASP A 249 17.18 -3.48 3.13
CA ASP A 249 16.18 -3.83 4.14
C ASP A 249 15.47 -2.56 4.64
N THR A 250 14.21 -2.68 4.99
CA THR A 250 13.31 -1.60 5.44
C THR A 250 12.98 -0.51 4.41
N PHE A 251 13.41 -0.66 3.15
CA PHE A 251 13.24 0.37 2.11
C PHE A 251 11.90 0.35 1.38
N ALA A 252 10.96 -0.52 1.78
CA ALA A 252 9.60 -0.56 1.23
C ALA A 252 8.52 -0.55 2.34
N PRO A 253 8.46 0.48 3.19
CA PRO A 253 7.40 0.60 4.18
C PRO A 253 6.02 0.63 3.54
N GLN A 254 5.03 -0.06 4.15
CA GLN A 254 3.67 -0.19 3.65
C GLN A 254 2.64 -0.18 4.79
N GLY A 255 1.48 0.43 4.56
CA GLY A 255 0.36 0.40 5.50
C GLY A 255 -0.32 1.75 5.69
N PRO A 256 -0.83 2.07 6.90
CA PRO A 256 -0.95 1.17 8.04
C PRO A 256 -1.93 0.00 7.76
N TRP A 257 -2.85 0.19 6.83
CA TRP A 257 -3.87 -0.77 6.37
C TRP A 257 -4.19 -0.55 4.89
N ILE A 258 -5.05 -1.40 4.34
CA ILE A 258 -5.59 -1.26 2.98
C ILE A 258 -7.03 -0.77 3.08
N VAL A 259 -7.37 0.25 2.32
CA VAL A 259 -8.75 0.70 2.09
C VAL A 259 -9.26 0.00 0.83
N PRO A 260 -10.29 -0.86 0.91
CA PRO A 260 -10.93 -1.41 -0.29
C PRO A 260 -11.36 -0.30 -1.25
N LYS A 261 -11.19 -0.52 -2.55
CA LYS A 261 -11.40 0.50 -3.58
C LYS A 261 -12.77 1.18 -3.53
N GLU A 262 -13.82 0.43 -3.20
CA GLU A 262 -15.18 0.95 -3.09
C GLU A 262 -15.38 1.96 -1.96
N PHE A 263 -14.47 2.01 -0.98
CA PHE A 263 -14.52 2.97 0.14
C PHE A 263 -13.53 4.11 -0.04
N TYR A 264 -12.58 4.00 -0.98
CA TYR A 264 -11.65 5.08 -1.26
C TYR A 264 -12.15 6.01 -2.37
N GLY A 265 -12.73 5.44 -3.42
CA GLY A 265 -13.13 6.16 -4.62
C GLY A 265 -12.00 6.25 -5.67
N ASN A 266 -12.18 7.11 -6.68
CA ASN A 266 -11.21 7.23 -7.78
C ASN A 266 -9.94 7.98 -7.34
N PRO A 267 -8.80 7.32 -7.20
CA PRO A 267 -7.55 7.97 -6.78
C PRO A 267 -7.09 9.06 -7.76
N MET A 268 -7.48 8.98 -9.03
CA MET A 268 -7.10 10.02 -10.03
C MET A 268 -7.83 11.35 -9.83
N GLU A 269 -8.86 11.37 -8.98
CA GLU A 269 -9.64 12.57 -8.66
C GLU A 269 -9.34 13.10 -7.25
N ILE A 270 -9.14 12.17 -6.29
CA ILE A 270 -9.12 12.53 -4.86
C ILE A 270 -7.75 12.42 -4.20
N LEU A 271 -6.76 11.80 -4.85
CA LEU A 271 -5.44 11.59 -4.24
C LEU A 271 -4.84 12.90 -3.71
N ARG A 272 -4.50 12.87 -2.44
CA ARG A 272 -3.59 13.81 -1.77
C ARG A 272 -2.59 12.99 -0.98
N GLN A 273 -1.32 13.14 -1.34
CA GLN A 273 -0.20 12.49 -0.63
C GLN A 273 0.73 13.54 -0.06
N SER A 274 1.15 13.37 1.18
CA SER A 274 2.05 14.27 1.88
C SER A 274 3.04 13.50 2.75
N LEU A 275 4.20 14.12 2.99
CA LEU A 275 5.21 13.56 3.88
C LEU A 275 5.89 14.67 4.67
N SER A 276 6.10 14.41 5.96
CA SER A 276 6.89 15.25 6.86
C SER A 276 8.06 14.45 7.46
N VAL A 277 9.16 15.13 7.72
CA VAL A 277 10.29 14.63 8.51
C VAL A 277 10.40 15.48 9.76
N GLY A 278 10.11 14.88 10.92
CA GLY A 278 9.83 15.63 12.13
C GLY A 278 8.61 16.53 11.93
N GLU A 279 8.76 17.83 12.21
CA GLU A 279 7.71 18.85 12.05
C GLU A 279 7.71 19.49 10.65
N GLU A 280 8.72 19.22 9.81
CA GLU A 280 8.88 19.87 8.50
C GLU A 280 8.16 19.08 7.40
N GLN A 281 7.21 19.74 6.73
CA GLN A 281 6.56 19.18 5.55
C GLN A 281 7.49 19.22 4.34
N MET A 282 7.81 18.06 3.83
CA MET A 282 8.76 17.86 2.73
C MET A 282 8.05 17.68 1.38
N GLN A 283 6.97 16.89 1.36
CA GLN A 283 6.23 16.57 0.14
C GLN A 283 4.74 16.84 0.31
N GLU A 284 4.11 17.32 -0.75
CA GLU A 284 2.66 17.44 -0.90
C GLU A 284 2.30 17.41 -2.39
N ALA A 285 1.37 16.54 -2.79
CA ALA A 285 0.92 16.46 -4.17
C ALA A 285 -0.49 15.88 -4.28
N THR A 286 -1.07 16.10 -5.45
CA THR A 286 -2.35 15.52 -5.88
C THR A 286 -2.16 14.71 -7.15
N ALA A 287 -3.19 13.95 -7.55
CA ALA A 287 -3.17 13.19 -8.81
C ALA A 287 -2.93 14.07 -10.05
N GLY A 288 -3.32 15.35 -9.99
CA GLY A 288 -3.12 16.28 -11.11
C GLY A 288 -1.65 16.55 -11.48
N ASP A 289 -0.71 16.20 -10.60
CA ASP A 289 0.74 16.32 -10.85
C ASP A 289 1.36 15.04 -11.44
N MET A 290 0.59 13.94 -11.56
CA MET A 290 1.08 12.69 -12.13
C MET A 290 1.30 12.81 -13.66
N ILE A 291 2.38 12.19 -14.15
CA ILE A 291 2.70 12.11 -15.58
C ILE A 291 1.87 11.01 -16.24
N HIS A 292 1.86 9.83 -15.66
CA HIS A 292 1.06 8.68 -16.05
C HIS A 292 0.08 8.35 -14.93
N SER A 293 -1.18 8.13 -15.27
CA SER A 293 -2.20 7.72 -14.32
C SER A 293 -1.87 6.35 -13.73
N LEU A 294 -2.44 6.04 -12.56
CA LEU A 294 -2.30 4.72 -11.95
C LEU A 294 -2.77 3.61 -12.90
N TRP A 295 -3.79 3.88 -13.71
CA TRP A 295 -4.34 2.96 -14.69
C TRP A 295 -3.35 2.65 -15.82
N GLU A 296 -2.63 3.66 -16.31
CA GLU A 296 -1.55 3.50 -17.30
C GLU A 296 -0.36 2.72 -16.71
N LEU A 297 -0.07 2.85 -15.40
CA LEU A 297 0.98 2.06 -14.75
C LEU A 297 0.60 0.58 -14.68
N ILE A 298 -0.67 0.26 -14.37
CA ILE A 298 -1.18 -1.11 -14.36
C ILE A 298 -1.18 -1.71 -15.77
N GLU A 299 -1.62 -0.96 -16.78
CA GLU A 299 -1.56 -1.37 -18.18
C GLU A 299 -0.13 -1.71 -18.60
N TYR A 300 0.80 -0.78 -18.34
CA TYR A 300 2.21 -0.97 -18.69
C TYR A 300 2.83 -2.16 -17.93
N GLY A 301 2.64 -2.25 -16.62
CA GLY A 301 3.17 -3.34 -15.81
C GLY A 301 2.61 -4.70 -16.26
N SER A 302 1.30 -4.80 -16.48
CA SER A 302 0.66 -6.02 -16.93
C SER A 302 1.04 -6.43 -18.36
N SER A 303 1.48 -5.49 -19.18
CA SER A 303 1.99 -5.81 -20.54
C SER A 303 3.31 -6.58 -20.50
N ILE A 304 4.09 -6.41 -19.43
CA ILE A 304 5.41 -7.04 -19.25
C ILE A 304 5.31 -8.32 -18.45
N ILE A 305 4.64 -8.28 -17.28
CA ILE A 305 4.51 -9.43 -16.37
C ILE A 305 3.06 -9.65 -15.98
N THR A 306 2.70 -10.87 -15.57
CA THR A 306 1.39 -11.13 -14.99
C THR A 306 1.33 -10.56 -13.59
N LEU A 307 0.26 -9.81 -13.29
CA LEU A 307 -0.05 -9.31 -11.96
C LEU A 307 -0.95 -10.31 -11.25
N TYR A 308 -0.72 -10.52 -9.95
CA TYR A 308 -1.46 -11.44 -9.11
C TYR A 308 -2.03 -10.71 -7.88
N PRO A 309 -3.09 -11.24 -7.24
CA PRO A 309 -3.59 -10.71 -5.98
C PRO A 309 -2.46 -10.54 -4.95
N GLY A 310 -2.44 -9.37 -4.29
CA GLY A 310 -1.40 -9.01 -3.33
C GLY A 310 -0.11 -8.43 -3.94
N ASP A 311 0.04 -8.36 -5.27
CA ASP A 311 1.08 -7.52 -5.89
C ASP A 311 0.74 -6.04 -5.67
N VAL A 312 1.77 -5.20 -5.56
CA VAL A 312 1.63 -3.77 -5.29
C VAL A 312 2.22 -2.96 -6.43
N ILE A 313 1.48 -1.96 -6.90
CA ILE A 313 1.95 -0.98 -7.88
C ILE A 313 1.91 0.39 -7.22
N ASN A 314 3.06 1.02 -7.08
CA ASN A 314 3.23 2.33 -6.50
C ASN A 314 3.24 3.41 -7.58
N ASN A 315 2.53 4.52 -7.31
CA ASN A 315 2.27 5.56 -8.30
C ASN A 315 3.46 6.48 -8.59
N GLY A 316 4.56 6.33 -7.86
CA GLY A 316 5.68 7.26 -7.89
C GLY A 316 5.53 8.40 -6.89
N THR A 317 6.63 9.09 -6.63
CA THR A 317 6.69 10.19 -5.68
C THR A 317 6.67 11.56 -6.33
N SER A 318 6.22 12.56 -5.57
CA SER A 318 6.23 13.98 -5.95
C SER A 318 7.57 14.66 -5.67
N GLY A 319 7.73 15.90 -6.12
CA GLY A 319 8.84 16.76 -5.72
C GLY A 319 8.88 17.01 -4.21
N GLY A 320 10.05 17.40 -3.73
CA GLY A 320 10.33 17.62 -2.32
C GLY A 320 11.07 16.46 -1.65
N VAL A 321 11.62 15.53 -2.44
CA VAL A 321 12.52 14.49 -1.93
C VAL A 321 13.83 15.09 -1.43
N GLY A 322 14.57 14.37 -0.58
CA GLY A 322 15.81 14.84 0.02
C GLY A 322 16.85 15.29 -1.01
N MET A 323 16.99 14.55 -2.09
CA MET A 323 17.87 14.92 -3.19
C MET A 323 17.46 16.25 -3.85
N GLY A 324 16.16 16.57 -3.87
CA GLY A 324 15.59 17.80 -4.43
C GLY A 324 15.74 19.01 -3.52
N THR A 325 16.04 18.85 -2.23
CA THR A 325 16.11 19.96 -1.25
C THR A 325 17.25 20.95 -1.54
N ALA A 326 18.19 20.63 -2.42
CA ALA A 326 19.24 21.56 -2.87
C ALA A 326 18.69 22.93 -3.34
N VAL A 327 17.48 22.98 -3.88
CA VAL A 327 16.82 24.24 -4.28
C VAL A 327 16.45 25.13 -3.09
N ARG A 328 16.43 24.57 -1.86
CA ARG A 328 16.17 25.30 -0.60
C ARG A 328 17.48 25.71 0.09
N GLY A 329 18.65 25.38 -0.47
CA GLY A 329 19.97 25.71 0.05
C GLY A 329 20.90 24.51 0.10
N GLU A 330 20.61 23.50 0.89
CA GLU A 330 21.43 22.29 1.05
C GLU A 330 20.61 21.02 0.82
N GLN A 331 21.25 19.99 0.25
CA GLN A 331 20.65 18.66 0.18
C GLN A 331 20.50 18.09 1.59
N ARG A 332 19.29 17.65 1.93
CA ARG A 332 18.96 17.07 3.21
C ARG A 332 18.55 15.61 3.01
N TYR A 333 19.08 14.73 3.82
CA TYR A 333 18.75 13.30 3.86
C TYR A 333 18.38 12.89 5.27
N LEU A 334 17.73 11.73 5.41
CA LEU A 334 17.33 11.19 6.71
C LEU A 334 18.52 11.03 7.64
N GLN A 335 18.31 11.37 8.92
CA GLN A 335 19.28 11.20 9.99
C GLN A 335 18.71 10.28 11.09
N PRO A 336 19.56 9.51 11.78
CA PRO A 336 19.12 8.74 12.94
C PRO A 336 18.48 9.65 14.01
N GLY A 337 17.36 9.19 14.58
CA GLY A 337 16.59 9.94 15.57
C GLY A 337 15.44 10.77 14.98
N GLU A 338 15.36 10.90 13.68
CA GLU A 338 14.21 11.53 13.01
C GLU A 338 13.00 10.60 12.94
N VAL A 339 11.84 11.17 12.63
CA VAL A 339 10.58 10.44 12.37
C VAL A 339 10.02 10.87 11.03
N VAL A 340 9.73 9.92 10.18
CA VAL A 340 9.03 10.14 8.91
C VAL A 340 7.54 9.87 9.12
N SER A 341 6.69 10.82 8.71
CA SER A 341 5.24 10.69 8.70
C SER A 341 4.73 10.88 7.29
N ALA A 342 4.24 9.79 6.68
CA ALA A 342 3.71 9.76 5.32
C ALA A 342 2.21 9.54 5.35
N THR A 343 1.44 10.45 4.77
CA THR A 343 -0.03 10.46 4.84
C THR A 343 -0.64 10.45 3.44
N ILE A 344 -1.67 9.65 3.28
CA ILE A 344 -2.60 9.76 2.14
C ILE A 344 -4.01 9.95 2.70
N ASP A 345 -4.67 11.02 2.26
CA ASP A 345 -6.02 11.37 2.70
C ASP A 345 -6.98 10.19 2.46
N GLY A 346 -7.80 9.90 3.46
CA GLY A 346 -8.76 8.78 3.41
C GLY A 346 -8.16 7.39 3.69
N ILE A 347 -6.83 7.23 3.63
CA ILE A 347 -6.16 5.98 3.95
C ILE A 347 -5.63 5.99 5.38
N GLY A 348 -4.72 6.90 5.68
CA GLY A 348 -4.08 7.00 7.00
C GLY A 348 -2.64 7.50 6.90
N THR A 349 -1.90 7.33 7.99
CA THR A 349 -0.51 7.78 8.13
C THR A 349 0.39 6.61 8.51
N LEU A 350 1.51 6.47 7.80
CA LEU A 350 2.65 5.68 8.25
C LEU A 350 3.60 6.58 9.04
N THR A 351 3.87 6.21 10.28
CA THR A 351 4.86 6.88 11.14
C THR A 351 6.02 5.94 11.39
N LEU A 352 7.22 6.35 11.01
CA LEU A 352 8.40 5.49 10.95
C LEU A 352 9.57 6.21 11.61
N PRO A 353 10.10 5.73 12.75
CA PRO A 353 11.35 6.24 13.30
C PRO A 353 12.51 5.90 12.36
N VAL A 354 13.57 6.71 12.40
CA VAL A 354 14.78 6.51 11.62
C VAL A 354 15.93 6.13 12.55
N ILE A 355 16.63 5.05 12.25
CA ILE A 355 17.81 4.61 12.99
C ILE A 355 18.99 4.36 12.03
N GLY A 356 20.20 4.42 12.55
CA GLY A 356 21.40 4.01 11.82
C GLY A 356 21.68 2.55 12.06
N GLU A 357 22.13 1.83 11.03
CA GLU A 357 22.65 0.48 11.18
C GLU A 357 23.99 0.52 11.93
N GLU A 358 24.16 -0.37 12.93
CA GLU A 358 25.41 -0.52 13.62
C GLU A 358 26.46 -1.20 12.71
N LYS A 359 27.72 -0.83 12.91
CA LYS A 359 28.81 -1.48 12.17
C LYS A 359 28.79 -2.99 12.43
N PRO A 360 28.69 -3.84 11.39
CA PRO A 360 28.76 -5.28 11.57
C PRO A 360 30.07 -5.71 12.23
N GLU A 361 30.00 -6.58 13.23
CA GLU A 361 31.17 -7.21 13.80
C GLU A 361 31.72 -8.27 12.84
N GLY A 362 32.93 -8.05 12.35
CA GLY A 362 33.62 -8.96 11.44
C GLY A 362 33.16 -8.85 9.97
N LEU A 363 33.80 -9.64 9.12
CA LEU A 363 33.39 -9.76 7.71
C LEU A 363 32.19 -10.71 7.65
N THR A 364 31.14 -10.28 6.99
CA THR A 364 30.04 -11.18 6.64
C THR A 364 30.53 -12.21 5.64
N GLY A 365 29.87 -13.39 5.57
CA GLY A 365 30.31 -14.48 4.68
C GLY A 365 30.35 -14.12 3.19
N ALA A 366 29.83 -12.97 2.80
CA ALA A 366 29.92 -12.44 1.45
C ALA A 366 31.15 -11.54 1.23
N GLU A 367 31.93 -11.26 2.29
CA GLU A 367 33.05 -10.29 2.27
C GLU A 367 32.65 -9.01 1.53
N LEU A 368 31.37 -8.63 1.66
CA LEU A 368 30.92 -7.36 1.11
C LEU A 368 31.77 -6.29 1.79
N PRO A 369 32.65 -5.65 1.04
CA PRO A 369 33.52 -4.68 1.66
C PRO A 369 32.63 -3.64 2.30
N PRO A 370 32.97 -3.11 3.48
CA PRO A 370 32.35 -1.92 4.01
C PRO A 370 32.31 -0.89 2.87
N VAL A 371 31.32 -0.02 2.87
CA VAL A 371 31.14 1.00 1.81
C VAL A 371 32.45 1.74 1.50
N ASP A 372 33.37 1.82 2.45
CA ASP A 372 34.69 2.42 2.29
C ASP A 372 35.58 1.68 1.26
N THR A 373 35.42 0.38 1.07
CA THR A 373 36.22 -0.36 0.07
C THR A 373 35.66 -0.23 -1.34
N TYR A 374 34.43 0.24 -1.51
CA TYR A 374 33.93 0.68 -2.81
C TYR A 374 34.58 1.98 -3.30
N ARG A 375 35.38 2.65 -2.44
CA ARG A 375 36.04 3.93 -2.78
C ARG A 375 37.37 3.77 -3.48
N ASP A 376 38.00 2.61 -3.35
CA ASP A 376 39.27 2.35 -4.00
C ASP A 376 39.01 1.63 -5.32
N PRO A 377 39.30 2.26 -6.47
CA PRO A 377 39.35 1.52 -7.73
C PRO A 377 40.46 0.47 -7.59
N LEU A 378 40.09 -0.80 -7.79
CA LEU A 378 41.08 -1.86 -7.98
C LEU A 378 41.92 -1.60 -9.21
#